data_f7502ea5dec620f18697ef245e185d91
#
_entry.id   f7502ea5dec620f18697ef245e185d91
#
_cell.length_a   1.000
_cell.length_b   1.000
_cell.length_c   1.000
_cell.angle_alpha   90.00
_cell.angle_beta   90.00
_cell.angle_gamma   90.00
#
_symmetry.space_group_name_H-M   'P 1'
#
loop_
_entity.id
_entity.type
_entity.pdbx_description
1 polymer ?
#
loop_
_entity_poly.entity_id
_entity_poly.type
_entity_poly.pdbx_seq_one_letter_code
_entity_poly.pdbx_strand_id
1 'polypeptide(L)'
;MFAVIRRAGFAASLVLVIGATSGCAPIHVHAYAERGTAFTYRTYAWAPDDAVATGDPRLDNNRFFSDQVRASVDRELAARGLEKIMSAPSDLLVHFHATITQEIEIASSNRFEHCYNCRDMIYDVGTLVIDLVDGRTSRLVWRGWVEKLNPVIDNQDWMEETIDWAVAQIIKKMPPRT
;
A
#
# COMPACT_ATOMS: atom_id res chain seq x y z
N MET A 1 50.90 -55.73 22.25
CA MET A 1 50.00 -54.76 22.92
C MET A 1 49.58 -53.79 21.87
N PHE A 2 48.48 -54.10 21.14
CA PHE A 2 48.04 -53.33 19.95
C PHE A 2 46.84 -52.50 20.33
N ALA A 3 46.96 -51.17 20.17
CA ALA A 3 45.85 -50.22 20.38
C ALA A 3 45.05 -50.04 19.09
N VAL A 4 43.78 -50.40 19.12
CA VAL A 4 42.82 -50.22 18.02
C VAL A 4 42.19 -48.84 18.14
N ILE A 5 42.49 -47.95 17.19
CA ILE A 5 41.87 -46.63 17.06
C ILE A 5 40.57 -46.78 16.27
N ARG A 6 39.41 -46.63 16.93
CA ARG A 6 38.10 -46.53 16.32
C ARG A 6 37.88 -45.12 15.72
N ARG A 7 37.80 -45.02 14.41
CA ARG A 7 37.37 -43.82 13.71
C ARG A 7 35.83 -43.75 13.71
N ALA A 8 35.28 -42.78 14.43
CA ALA A 8 33.85 -42.43 14.36
C ALA A 8 33.64 -41.54 13.15
N GLY A 9 32.89 -42.04 12.16
CA GLY A 9 32.45 -41.23 11.00
C GLY A 9 31.27 -40.35 11.36
N PHE A 10 31.42 -39.06 11.25
CA PHE A 10 30.36 -38.09 11.36
C PHE A 10 29.66 -38.00 9.99
N ALA A 11 28.45 -38.53 9.88
CA ALA A 11 27.57 -38.32 8.72
C ALA A 11 26.87 -36.96 8.89
N ALA A 12 27.28 -35.96 8.13
CA ALA A 12 26.62 -34.67 8.07
C ALA A 12 25.40 -34.80 7.15
N SER A 13 24.18 -34.82 7.72
CA SER A 13 22.93 -34.75 6.96
C SER A 13 22.68 -33.29 6.51
N LEU A 14 22.86 -33.05 5.23
CA LEU A 14 22.52 -31.79 4.56
C LEU A 14 21.00 -31.73 4.38
N VAL A 15 20.30 -30.99 5.24
CA VAL A 15 18.84 -30.73 5.07
C VAL A 15 18.67 -29.60 4.06
N LEU A 16 18.25 -29.95 2.86
CA LEU A 16 17.89 -29.01 1.80
C LEU A 16 16.51 -28.40 2.10
N VAL A 17 16.45 -27.20 2.66
CA VAL A 17 15.21 -26.44 2.84
C VAL A 17 14.81 -25.81 1.51
N ILE A 18 13.86 -26.45 0.81
CA ILE A 18 13.24 -25.87 -0.39
C ILE A 18 12.21 -24.84 0.09
N GLY A 19 12.57 -23.57 0.06
CA GLY A 19 11.66 -22.46 0.28
C GLY A 19 10.65 -22.36 -0.85
N ALA A 20 9.39 -22.68 -0.60
CA ALA A 20 8.29 -22.43 -1.52
C ALA A 20 8.10 -20.91 -1.64
N THR A 21 8.57 -20.30 -2.71
CA THR A 21 8.26 -18.91 -3.05
C THR A 21 6.84 -18.87 -3.61
N SER A 22 5.87 -18.53 -2.77
CA SER A 22 4.51 -18.22 -3.21
C SER A 22 4.59 -17.00 -4.13
N GLY A 23 4.29 -17.20 -5.41
CA GLY A 23 4.23 -16.14 -6.43
C GLY A 23 2.99 -15.28 -6.27
N CYS A 24 2.97 -14.40 -5.26
CA CYS A 24 2.02 -13.30 -5.24
C CYS A 24 2.52 -12.22 -6.21
N ALA A 25 1.63 -11.69 -7.07
CA ALA A 25 1.96 -10.54 -7.90
C ALA A 25 2.46 -9.40 -6.99
N PRO A 26 3.60 -8.77 -7.32
CA PRO A 26 4.17 -7.77 -6.42
C PRO A 26 3.26 -6.56 -6.34
N ILE A 27 2.83 -6.22 -5.12
CA ILE A 27 2.15 -4.96 -4.84
C ILE A 27 3.21 -3.86 -4.92
N HIS A 28 2.92 -2.82 -5.70
CA HIS A 28 3.85 -1.71 -5.91
C HIS A 28 3.49 -0.52 -5.02
N VAL A 29 4.45 -0.09 -4.19
CA VAL A 29 4.30 1.10 -3.33
C VAL A 29 5.30 2.16 -3.76
N HIS A 30 4.77 3.32 -4.12
CA HIS A 30 5.51 4.44 -4.68
C HIS A 30 5.40 5.68 -3.80
N ALA A 31 6.34 6.60 -3.95
CA ALA A 31 6.22 7.93 -3.37
C ALA A 31 6.97 8.96 -4.22
N TYR A 32 6.45 10.19 -4.18
CA TYR A 32 7.06 11.39 -4.70
C TYR A 32 7.18 12.40 -3.56
N ALA A 33 8.32 13.06 -3.46
CA ALA A 33 8.53 14.20 -2.57
C ALA A 33 9.16 15.35 -3.37
N GLU A 34 8.76 16.59 -3.07
CA GLU A 34 9.39 17.75 -3.68
C GLU A 34 10.87 17.82 -3.27
N ARG A 35 11.76 17.91 -4.26
CA ARG A 35 13.22 17.88 -4.02
C ARG A 35 13.68 19.14 -3.29
N GLY A 36 14.54 18.96 -2.29
CA GLY A 36 15.21 20.06 -1.58
C GLY A 36 14.38 20.71 -0.49
N THR A 37 13.18 20.21 -0.22
CA THR A 37 12.35 20.72 0.89
C THR A 37 12.59 19.84 2.10
N ALA A 38 13.09 20.44 3.21
CA ALA A 38 13.14 19.78 4.50
C ALA A 38 11.71 19.56 5.01
N PHE A 39 11.38 18.34 5.45
CA PHE A 39 10.07 18.02 5.96
C PHE A 39 9.93 18.48 7.42
N THR A 40 9.61 19.77 7.60
CA THR A 40 9.55 20.44 8.93
C THR A 40 8.12 20.62 9.45
N TYR A 41 7.13 20.09 8.77
CA TYR A 41 5.71 20.19 9.10
C TYR A 41 5.40 19.51 10.43
N ARG A 42 4.48 20.10 11.20
CA ARG A 42 4.11 19.63 12.56
C ARG A 42 2.63 19.31 12.68
N THR A 43 1.79 20.04 11.95
CA THR A 43 0.34 19.93 12.06
C THR A 43 -0.27 19.58 10.70
N TYR A 44 -1.41 18.90 10.74
CA TYR A 44 -2.20 18.64 9.56
C TYR A 44 -3.70 18.75 9.84
N ALA A 45 -4.46 19.02 8.80
CA ALA A 45 -5.90 18.92 8.76
C ALA A 45 -6.32 18.12 7.52
N TRP A 46 -7.50 17.54 7.57
CA TRP A 46 -8.11 16.97 6.36
C TRP A 46 -8.62 18.12 5.48
N ALA A 47 -8.38 17.99 4.19
CA ALA A 47 -8.99 18.89 3.22
C ALA A 47 -10.53 18.73 3.23
N PRO A 48 -11.28 19.76 2.86
CA PRO A 48 -12.73 19.66 2.69
C PRO A 48 -13.16 18.53 1.76
N ASP A 49 -14.26 17.85 2.08
CA ASP A 49 -14.73 16.64 1.40
C ASP A 49 -15.23 16.86 -0.05
N ASP A 50 -15.44 18.09 -0.45
CA ASP A 50 -15.98 18.51 -1.74
C ASP A 50 -15.05 18.29 -2.94
N ALA A 51 -13.83 17.78 -2.70
CA ALA A 51 -12.82 17.62 -3.73
C ALA A 51 -12.53 16.18 -4.19
N VAL A 52 -13.13 15.16 -3.59
CA VAL A 52 -12.66 13.79 -3.80
C VAL A 52 -13.76 12.89 -4.34
N ALA A 53 -14.05 13.02 -5.64
CA ALA A 53 -14.63 11.90 -6.36
C ALA A 53 -13.53 10.82 -6.47
N THR A 54 -13.77 9.62 -5.94
CA THR A 54 -12.84 8.50 -6.08
C THR A 54 -12.79 7.99 -7.51
N GLY A 55 -13.77 8.39 -8.34
CA GLY A 55 -13.94 7.92 -9.71
C GLY A 55 -14.57 6.55 -9.83
N ASP A 56 -14.90 5.91 -8.71
CA ASP A 56 -15.64 4.64 -8.68
C ASP A 56 -16.88 4.75 -7.79
N PRO A 57 -18.09 4.56 -8.34
CA PRO A 57 -19.35 4.67 -7.58
C PRO A 57 -19.43 3.73 -6.36
N ARG A 58 -18.66 2.63 -6.35
CA ARG A 58 -18.62 1.68 -5.24
C ARG A 58 -17.91 2.27 -4.02
N LEU A 59 -17.03 3.24 -4.22
CA LEU A 59 -16.26 3.93 -3.19
C LEU A 59 -16.84 5.30 -2.84
N ASP A 60 -17.41 6.04 -3.78
CA ASP A 60 -17.84 7.44 -3.63
C ASP A 60 -18.85 7.63 -2.48
N ASN A 61 -19.71 6.64 -2.22
CA ASN A 61 -20.70 6.67 -1.15
C ASN A 61 -20.39 5.68 -0.01
N ASN A 62 -19.21 5.09 0.00
CA ASN A 62 -18.81 4.13 1.02
C ASN A 62 -18.21 4.83 2.22
N ARG A 63 -19.05 5.18 3.21
CA ARG A 63 -18.61 5.84 4.43
C ARG A 63 -17.60 5.00 5.22
N PHE A 64 -17.81 3.68 5.29
CA PHE A 64 -16.88 2.80 5.97
C PHE A 64 -15.47 2.91 5.38
N PHE A 65 -15.37 2.86 4.04
CA PHE A 65 -14.09 3.03 3.34
C PHE A 65 -13.43 4.37 3.69
N SER A 66 -14.17 5.47 3.59
CA SER A 66 -13.64 6.81 3.84
C SER A 66 -13.18 6.99 5.29
N ASP A 67 -13.99 6.52 6.24
CA ASP A 67 -13.69 6.62 7.67
C ASP A 67 -12.48 5.76 8.04
N GLN A 68 -12.35 4.57 7.45
CA GLN A 68 -11.21 3.67 7.68
C GLN A 68 -9.92 4.25 7.10
N VAL A 69 -9.93 4.80 5.89
CA VAL A 69 -8.75 5.47 5.31
C VAL A 69 -8.32 6.62 6.22
N ARG A 70 -9.27 7.48 6.66
CA ARG A 70 -8.98 8.61 7.55
C ARG A 70 -8.40 8.14 8.88
N ALA A 71 -8.99 7.13 9.51
CA ALA A 71 -8.51 6.59 10.78
C ALA A 71 -7.09 6.02 10.66
N SER A 72 -6.82 5.26 9.61
CA SER A 72 -5.50 4.70 9.35
C SER A 72 -4.45 5.77 9.09
N VAL A 73 -4.75 6.78 8.26
CA VAL A 73 -3.84 7.88 7.99
C VAL A 73 -3.57 8.70 9.25
N ASP A 74 -4.60 9.00 10.04
CA ASP A 74 -4.45 9.72 11.30
C ASP A 74 -3.50 8.98 12.26
N ARG A 75 -3.66 7.67 12.38
CA ARG A 75 -2.80 6.81 13.20
C ARG A 75 -1.34 6.85 12.73
N GLU A 76 -1.11 6.68 11.43
CA GLU A 76 0.23 6.63 10.86
C GLU A 76 0.94 8.00 10.89
N LEU A 77 0.22 9.11 10.65
CA LEU A 77 0.77 10.45 10.74
C LEU A 77 1.10 10.81 12.20
N ALA A 78 0.24 10.44 13.15
CA ALA A 78 0.50 10.60 14.58
C ALA A 78 1.75 9.82 15.02
N ALA A 79 1.94 8.59 14.55
CA ALA A 79 3.15 7.80 14.80
C ALA A 79 4.42 8.47 14.27
N ARG A 80 4.28 9.34 13.26
CA ARG A 80 5.36 10.18 12.72
C ARG A 80 5.51 11.52 13.43
N GLY A 81 4.71 11.77 14.47
CA GLY A 81 4.76 12.97 15.30
C GLY A 81 4.10 14.19 14.66
N LEU A 82 3.19 14.00 13.69
CA LEU A 82 2.32 15.07 13.22
C LEU A 82 1.07 15.13 14.09
N GLU A 83 0.63 16.33 14.39
CA GLU A 83 -0.55 16.60 15.19
C GLU A 83 -1.74 16.96 14.29
N LYS A 84 -2.86 16.27 14.49
CA LYS A 84 -4.11 16.61 13.82
C LYS A 84 -4.75 17.82 14.45
N ILE A 85 -5.10 18.81 13.64
CA ILE A 85 -5.88 19.96 14.10
C ILE A 85 -7.23 20.02 13.38
N MET A 86 -8.25 20.53 14.07
CA MET A 86 -9.62 20.56 13.55
C MET A 86 -9.94 21.82 12.75
N SER A 87 -9.08 22.84 12.84
CA SER A 87 -9.31 24.14 12.17
C SER A 87 -8.02 24.67 11.56
N ALA A 88 -8.16 25.30 10.41
CA ALA A 88 -7.05 26.00 9.75
C ALA A 88 -6.58 27.21 10.59
N PRO A 89 -5.31 27.64 10.45
CA PRO A 89 -4.36 27.13 9.48
C PRO A 89 -3.57 25.92 9.98
N SER A 90 -3.52 24.84 9.19
CA SER A 90 -2.60 23.72 9.41
C SER A 90 -1.38 23.86 8.51
N ASP A 91 -0.27 23.22 8.89
CA ASP A 91 0.91 23.16 8.04
C ASP A 91 0.64 22.37 6.77
N LEU A 92 -0.10 21.25 6.90
CA LEU A 92 -0.45 20.36 5.81
C LEU A 92 -1.96 20.18 5.67
N LEU A 93 -2.41 20.04 4.45
CA LEU A 93 -3.72 19.49 4.11
C LEU A 93 -3.54 18.08 3.56
N VAL A 94 -4.32 17.15 4.09
CA VAL A 94 -4.31 15.75 3.67
C VAL A 94 -5.47 15.51 2.73
N HIS A 95 -5.17 14.91 1.59
CA HIS A 95 -6.15 14.38 0.64
C HIS A 95 -5.90 12.89 0.43
N PHE A 96 -6.92 12.14 0.08
CA PHE A 96 -6.75 10.81 -0.46
C PHE A 96 -7.60 10.63 -1.71
N HIS A 97 -7.16 9.75 -2.61
CA HIS A 97 -7.89 9.35 -3.79
C HIS A 97 -7.83 7.83 -3.88
N ALA A 98 -8.92 7.22 -4.29
CA ALA A 98 -8.95 5.80 -4.55
C ALA A 98 -9.67 5.52 -5.86
N THR A 99 -9.20 4.52 -6.59
CA THR A 99 -9.83 4.06 -7.82
C THR A 99 -9.86 2.55 -7.85
N ILE A 100 -10.86 1.99 -8.52
CA ILE A 100 -10.91 0.57 -8.88
C ILE A 100 -10.99 0.51 -10.39
N THR A 101 -10.07 -0.22 -11.00
CA THR A 101 -10.04 -0.48 -12.44
C THR A 101 -10.13 -1.97 -12.70
N GLN A 102 -10.62 -2.34 -13.88
CA GLN A 102 -10.63 -3.73 -14.31
C GLN A 102 -9.38 -4.01 -15.15
N GLU A 103 -8.64 -5.01 -14.75
CA GLU A 103 -7.54 -5.57 -15.55
C GLU A 103 -7.97 -6.90 -16.17
N ILE A 104 -7.47 -7.17 -17.36
CA ILE A 104 -7.68 -8.44 -18.07
C ILE A 104 -6.37 -9.19 -18.08
N GLU A 105 -6.32 -10.31 -17.40
CA GLU A 105 -5.19 -11.23 -17.53
C GLU A 105 -5.46 -12.16 -18.71
N ILE A 106 -4.73 -11.91 -19.81
CA ILE A 106 -4.70 -12.81 -20.94
C ILE A 106 -3.74 -13.95 -20.59
N ALA A 107 -4.27 -15.14 -20.31
CA ALA A 107 -3.45 -16.32 -20.09
C ALA A 107 -2.58 -16.56 -21.33
N SER A 108 -1.33 -16.08 -21.30
CA SER A 108 -0.34 -16.31 -22.33
C SER A 108 0.17 -17.74 -22.23
N SER A 109 -0.66 -18.72 -22.61
CA SER A 109 -0.16 -20.03 -22.94
C SER A 109 0.53 -19.92 -24.31
N ASN A 110 1.78 -20.32 -24.34
CA ASN A 110 2.67 -20.49 -25.49
C ASN A 110 2.08 -20.16 -26.87
N ARG A 111 2.75 -19.32 -27.62
CA ARG A 111 2.44 -18.72 -28.93
C ARG A 111 1.83 -19.62 -30.01
N PHE A 112 1.56 -20.87 -29.76
CA PHE A 112 1.17 -21.85 -30.81
C PHE A 112 0.07 -22.85 -30.41
N GLU A 113 -0.43 -22.85 -29.17
CA GLU A 113 -1.56 -23.68 -28.81
C GLU A 113 -2.82 -22.84 -28.72
N HIS A 114 -3.81 -23.15 -29.55
CA HIS A 114 -5.17 -22.62 -29.44
C HIS A 114 -5.71 -23.01 -28.05
N CYS A 115 -5.81 -22.03 -27.17
CA CYS A 115 -6.35 -22.24 -25.86
C CYS A 115 -7.86 -22.46 -25.93
N TYR A 116 -8.28 -23.71 -25.95
CA TYR A 116 -9.68 -24.12 -26.14
C TYR A 116 -10.58 -23.74 -24.97
N ASN A 117 -10.03 -23.27 -23.84
CA ASN A 117 -10.73 -22.87 -22.61
C ASN A 117 -10.02 -21.74 -21.84
N CYS A 118 -9.24 -20.89 -22.47
CA CYS A 118 -8.71 -19.68 -21.82
C CYS A 118 -9.89 -18.72 -21.62
N ARG A 119 -10.36 -18.65 -20.40
CA ARG A 119 -11.19 -17.52 -19.96
C ARG A 119 -10.24 -16.40 -19.63
N ASP A 120 -10.34 -15.29 -20.35
CA ASP A 120 -9.75 -14.03 -19.90
C ASP A 120 -10.28 -13.78 -18.50
N MET A 121 -9.37 -13.73 -17.53
CA MET A 121 -9.77 -13.40 -16.17
C MET A 121 -9.81 -11.88 -16.05
N ILE A 122 -11.02 -11.36 -15.90
CA ILE A 122 -11.24 -9.96 -15.57
C ILE A 122 -11.26 -9.86 -14.05
N TYR A 123 -10.39 -9.04 -13.49
CA TYR A 123 -10.33 -8.80 -12.06
C TYR A 123 -10.22 -7.31 -11.75
N ASP A 124 -10.77 -6.92 -10.61
CA ASP A 124 -10.70 -5.57 -10.11
C ASP A 124 -9.33 -5.30 -9.47
N VAL A 125 -8.78 -4.12 -9.73
CA VAL A 125 -7.51 -3.65 -9.18
C VAL A 125 -7.70 -2.30 -8.55
N GLY A 126 -7.35 -2.20 -7.26
CA GLY A 126 -7.44 -0.97 -6.49
C GLY A 126 -6.15 -0.16 -6.50
N THR A 127 -6.28 1.15 -6.48
CA THR A 127 -5.20 2.10 -6.23
C THR A 127 -5.62 3.05 -5.12
N LEU A 128 -4.76 3.25 -4.13
CA LEU A 128 -4.94 4.24 -3.06
C LEU A 128 -3.79 5.25 -3.13
N VAL A 129 -4.12 6.54 -3.18
CA VAL A 129 -3.19 7.66 -3.20
C VAL A 129 -3.42 8.53 -1.98
N ILE A 130 -2.34 8.97 -1.33
CA ILE A 130 -2.37 9.95 -0.22
C ILE A 130 -1.50 11.12 -0.61
N ASP A 131 -2.06 12.32 -0.55
CA ASP A 131 -1.42 13.59 -0.85
C ASP A 131 -1.27 14.44 0.39
N LEU A 132 -0.09 15.01 0.54
CA LEU A 132 0.18 16.07 1.51
C LEU A 132 0.45 17.37 0.76
N VAL A 133 -0.36 18.36 1.03
CA VAL A 133 -0.34 19.68 0.40
C VAL A 133 0.03 20.71 1.45
N ASP A 134 0.97 21.61 1.15
CA ASP A 134 1.31 22.71 2.04
C ASP A 134 0.10 23.64 2.22
N GLY A 135 -0.34 23.80 3.45
CA GLY A 135 -1.57 24.54 3.79
C GLY A 135 -1.52 26.06 3.48
N ARG A 136 -0.32 26.61 3.31
CA ARG A 136 -0.11 28.04 3.00
C ARG A 136 -0.01 28.30 1.50
N THR A 137 0.68 27.41 0.77
CA THR A 137 1.02 27.62 -0.64
C THR A 137 0.14 26.82 -1.59
N SER A 138 -0.66 25.89 -1.05
CA SER A 138 -1.46 24.91 -1.81
C SER A 138 -0.63 24.08 -2.78
N ARG A 139 0.64 23.86 -2.49
CA ARG A 139 1.53 23.05 -3.33
C ARG A 139 1.59 21.63 -2.78
N LEU A 140 1.56 20.65 -3.67
CA LEU A 140 1.82 19.26 -3.33
C LEU A 140 3.27 19.11 -2.88
N VAL A 141 3.48 18.70 -1.63
CA VAL A 141 4.82 18.51 -1.06
C VAL A 141 5.21 17.04 -0.99
N TRP A 142 4.23 16.17 -0.91
CA TRP A 142 4.44 14.73 -0.94
C TRP A 142 3.20 13.99 -1.45
N ARG A 143 3.43 12.93 -2.21
CA ARG A 143 2.42 11.98 -2.66
C ARG A 143 2.94 10.58 -2.46
N GLY A 144 2.15 9.72 -1.86
CA GLY A 144 2.42 8.29 -1.80
C GLY A 144 1.25 7.49 -2.33
N TRP A 145 1.52 6.37 -2.99
CA TRP A 145 0.43 5.53 -3.50
C TRP A 145 0.82 4.06 -3.56
N VAL A 146 -0.19 3.24 -3.54
CA VAL A 146 -0.09 1.80 -3.73
C VAL A 146 -1.03 1.38 -4.86
N GLU A 147 -0.53 0.51 -5.72
CA GLU A 147 -1.25 -0.05 -6.85
C GLU A 147 -1.39 -1.56 -6.69
N LYS A 148 -2.31 -2.14 -7.46
CA LYS A 148 -2.60 -3.58 -7.49
C LYS A 148 -3.09 -4.14 -6.17
N LEU A 149 -3.86 -3.31 -5.44
CA LEU A 149 -4.65 -3.81 -4.31
C LEU A 149 -5.79 -4.69 -4.82
N ASN A 150 -6.10 -5.74 -4.07
CA ASN A 150 -7.31 -6.52 -4.31
C ASN A 150 -8.48 -5.82 -3.58
N PRO A 151 -9.40 -5.14 -4.30
CA PRO A 151 -10.47 -4.38 -3.67
C PRO A 151 -11.62 -5.31 -3.29
N VAL A 152 -11.59 -5.87 -2.08
CA VAL A 152 -12.74 -6.63 -1.54
C VAL A 152 -13.68 -5.64 -0.85
N ILE A 153 -14.75 -5.23 -1.55
CA ILE A 153 -15.65 -4.16 -1.10
C ILE A 153 -16.78 -4.67 -0.21
N ASP A 154 -17.15 -5.92 -0.35
CA ASP A 154 -18.29 -6.59 0.32
C ASP A 154 -17.90 -7.30 1.64
N ASN A 155 -16.63 -7.28 2.01
CA ASN A 155 -16.14 -7.79 3.29
C ASN A 155 -15.43 -6.66 4.07
N GLN A 156 -16.05 -6.19 5.14
CA GLN A 156 -15.53 -5.05 5.93
C GLN A 156 -14.22 -5.37 6.64
N ASP A 157 -14.08 -6.56 7.21
CA ASP A 157 -12.85 -6.95 7.93
C ASP A 157 -11.65 -6.99 6.97
N TRP A 158 -11.85 -7.58 5.80
CA TRP A 158 -10.82 -7.60 4.76
C TRP A 158 -10.48 -6.22 4.22
N MET A 159 -11.50 -5.38 4.04
CA MET A 159 -11.31 -3.98 3.60
C MET A 159 -10.49 -3.19 4.63
N GLU A 160 -10.79 -3.34 5.93
CA GLU A 160 -10.05 -2.72 7.02
C GLU A 160 -8.58 -3.14 7.02
N GLU A 161 -8.30 -4.45 7.00
CA GLU A 161 -6.93 -4.97 6.95
C GLU A 161 -6.15 -4.47 5.73
N THR A 162 -6.80 -4.45 4.56
CA THR A 162 -6.19 -4.00 3.32
C THR A 162 -5.86 -2.52 3.35
N ILE A 163 -6.78 -1.68 3.84
CA ILE A 163 -6.57 -0.23 3.99
C ILE A 163 -5.46 0.05 5.00
N ASP A 164 -5.50 -0.58 6.15
CA ASP A 164 -4.51 -0.40 7.21
C ASP A 164 -3.11 -0.75 6.71
N TRP A 165 -2.97 -1.89 6.05
CA TRP A 165 -1.72 -2.30 5.45
C TRP A 165 -1.26 -1.30 4.37
N ALA A 166 -2.15 -0.91 3.45
CA ALA A 166 -1.83 0.00 2.34
C ALA A 166 -1.35 1.36 2.86
N VAL A 167 -2.10 1.96 3.80
CA VAL A 167 -1.75 3.25 4.40
C VAL A 167 -0.42 3.18 5.13
N ALA A 168 -0.18 2.13 5.92
CA ALA A 168 1.10 1.94 6.61
C ALA A 168 2.28 1.86 5.61
N GLN A 169 2.13 1.11 4.50
CA GLN A 169 3.17 1.02 3.48
C GLN A 169 3.40 2.35 2.76
N ILE A 170 2.33 3.09 2.44
CA ILE A 170 2.42 4.41 1.83
C ILE A 170 3.16 5.38 2.76
N ILE A 171 2.69 5.55 3.99
CA ILE A 171 3.24 6.52 4.94
C ILE A 171 4.69 6.17 5.32
N LYS A 172 5.07 4.89 5.30
CA LYS A 172 6.46 4.46 5.49
C LYS A 172 7.43 5.10 4.48
N LYS A 173 6.96 5.48 3.30
CA LYS A 173 7.76 6.13 2.25
C LYS A 173 7.94 7.63 2.45
N MET A 174 7.26 8.25 3.42
CA MET A 174 7.47 9.67 3.72
C MET A 174 8.92 9.93 4.14
N PRO A 175 9.47 11.10 3.77
CA PRO A 175 10.79 11.51 4.25
C PRO A 175 10.79 11.63 5.78
N PRO A 176 11.94 11.43 6.43
CA PRO A 176 12.07 11.66 7.86
C PRO A 176 11.84 13.15 8.17
N ARG A 177 11.28 13.43 9.33
CA ARG A 177 11.15 14.79 9.82
C ARG A 177 12.50 15.30 10.28
N THR A 178 12.90 16.47 9.83
CA THR A 178 14.18 17.15 10.16
C THR A 178 13.97 18.22 11.22
#